data_fd66c79ee05401fb37a7f14cf94a0e0e
#
_entry.id   fd66c79ee05401fb37a7f14cf94a0e0e
#
_cell.length_a   1.000
_cell.length_b   1.000
_cell.length_c   1.000
_cell.angle_alpha   90.00
_cell.angle_beta   90.00
_cell.angle_gamma   90.00
#
_symmetry.space_group_name_H-M   'P 1'
#
loop_
_entity.id
_entity.type
_entity.pdbx_description
1 polymer ?
#
loop_
_entity_poly.entity_id
_entity_poly.type
_entity_poly.pdbx_seq_one_letter_code
_entity_poly.pdbx_strand_id
1 'polypeptide(L)'
;MVLDGDRVLVMKRHKRGRDYAVLPGGGVEPGETTAEAALRELHEETTLVAEIDRMLWTGRHNDRPATYFLMTAVRGQARLSGPEAAANRPDNSFELRWATADQFAELGLHPADIRGRLAQLLARSG
;
A
#
# COMPACT_ATOMS: atom_id res chain seq x y z
N MET A 1 0.76 -5.51 2.60
CA MET A 1 0.62 -4.41 3.57
C MET A 1 1.73 -4.50 4.61
N VAL A 2 2.35 -3.38 4.87
CA VAL A 2 3.45 -3.27 5.84
C VAL A 2 2.93 -2.51 7.05
N LEU A 3 2.99 -3.15 8.21
CA LEU A 3 2.54 -2.58 9.48
C LEU A 3 3.73 -2.23 10.36
N ASP A 4 3.59 -1.17 11.14
CA ASP A 4 4.53 -0.78 12.18
C ASP A 4 3.72 -0.29 13.39
N GLY A 5 3.53 -1.18 14.37
CA GLY A 5 2.66 -0.90 15.51
C GLY A 5 1.22 -0.67 15.06
N ASP A 6 0.69 0.50 15.34
CA ASP A 6 -0.68 0.90 14.98
C ASP A 6 -0.75 1.65 13.64
N ARG A 7 0.32 1.60 12.84
CA ARG A 7 0.40 2.30 11.55
C ARG A 7 0.60 1.33 10.40
N VAL A 8 0.11 1.74 9.24
CA VAL A 8 0.31 1.03 7.97
C VAL A 8 0.96 1.96 6.96
N LEU A 9 1.83 1.40 6.12
CA LEU A 9 2.44 2.17 5.04
C LEU A 9 1.44 2.39 3.92
N VAL A 10 1.23 3.65 3.56
CA VAL A 10 0.36 4.04 2.45
C VAL A 10 1.11 4.96 1.50
N MET A 11 0.62 5.07 0.29
CA MET A 11 1.09 6.03 -0.70
C MET A 11 0.03 7.11 -0.86
N LYS A 12 0.35 8.32 -0.41
CA LYS A 12 -0.52 9.47 -0.59
C LYS A 12 -0.35 10.00 -2.02
N ARG A 13 -1.49 10.26 -2.67
CA ARG A 13 -1.53 10.72 -4.04
C ARG A 13 -2.23 12.07 -4.14
N HIS A 14 -1.70 12.93 -4.99
CA HIS A 14 -2.38 14.13 -5.46
C HIS A 14 -2.37 14.10 -6.98
N LYS A 15 -3.53 14.06 -7.59
CA LYS A 15 -3.67 13.96 -9.04
C LYS A 15 -4.85 14.77 -9.51
N ARG A 16 -4.60 15.75 -10.36
CA ARG A 16 -5.64 16.60 -10.98
C ARG A 16 -6.60 17.20 -9.94
N GLY A 17 -6.04 17.76 -8.87
CA GLY A 17 -6.81 18.37 -7.80
C GLY A 17 -7.47 17.41 -6.81
N ARG A 18 -7.24 16.11 -6.93
CA ARG A 18 -7.78 15.09 -6.01
C ARG A 18 -6.68 14.56 -5.11
N ASP A 19 -6.98 14.52 -3.81
CA ASP A 19 -6.13 13.90 -2.81
C ASP A 19 -6.74 12.58 -2.37
N TYR A 20 -5.92 11.53 -2.35
CA TYR A 20 -6.32 10.20 -1.89
C TYR A 20 -5.08 9.41 -1.50
N ALA A 21 -5.27 8.24 -0.94
CA ALA A 21 -4.17 7.35 -0.60
C ALA A 21 -4.50 5.93 -1.05
N VAL A 22 -3.45 5.15 -1.31
CA VAL A 22 -3.57 3.72 -1.65
C VAL A 22 -2.50 2.96 -0.89
N LEU A 23 -2.68 1.65 -0.77
CA LEU A 23 -1.61 0.78 -0.30
C LEU A 23 -0.60 0.60 -1.43
N PRO A 24 0.70 0.50 -1.14
CA PRO A 24 1.69 0.16 -2.17
C PRO A 24 1.33 -1.16 -2.84
N GLY A 25 1.42 -1.20 -4.15
CA GLY A 25 1.08 -2.37 -4.94
C GLY A 25 0.84 -2.00 -6.39
N GLY A 26 0.58 -3.00 -7.19
CA GLY A 26 0.34 -2.82 -8.63
C GLY A 26 -0.11 -4.11 -9.29
N GLY A 27 0.03 -4.17 -10.61
CA GLY A 27 -0.42 -5.28 -11.41
C GLY A 27 0.47 -6.51 -11.31
N VAL A 28 -0.12 -7.67 -11.58
CA VAL A 28 0.59 -8.95 -11.67
C VAL A 28 1.11 -9.11 -13.10
N GLU A 29 2.40 -9.40 -13.22
CA GLU A 29 3.02 -9.64 -14.53
C GLU A 29 2.83 -11.10 -14.96
N PRO A 30 2.93 -11.39 -16.29
CA PRO A 30 2.83 -12.76 -16.78
C PRO A 30 3.81 -13.70 -16.08
N GLY A 31 3.31 -14.87 -15.66
CA GLY A 31 4.12 -15.87 -14.98
C GLY A 31 4.35 -15.61 -13.48
N GLU A 32 3.84 -14.51 -12.97
CA GLU A 32 4.00 -14.09 -11.58
C GLU A 32 2.78 -14.49 -10.76
N THR A 33 2.98 -14.93 -9.52
CA THR A 33 1.86 -15.10 -8.58
C THR A 33 1.48 -13.75 -7.98
N THR A 34 0.29 -13.67 -7.36
CA THR A 34 -0.13 -12.45 -6.66
C THR A 34 0.83 -12.10 -5.51
N ALA A 35 1.34 -13.11 -4.80
CA ALA A 35 2.31 -12.88 -3.72
C ALA A 35 3.64 -12.34 -4.26
N GLU A 36 4.13 -12.91 -5.35
CA GLU A 36 5.35 -12.42 -5.99
C GLU A 36 5.20 -10.99 -6.47
N ALA A 37 4.04 -10.67 -7.07
CA ALA A 37 3.74 -9.31 -7.51
C ALA A 37 3.72 -8.33 -6.34
N ALA A 38 3.12 -8.71 -5.22
CA ALA A 38 3.05 -7.87 -4.03
C ALA A 38 4.43 -7.52 -3.50
N LEU A 39 5.33 -8.50 -3.44
CA LEU A 39 6.70 -8.28 -2.98
C LEU A 39 7.52 -7.43 -3.96
N ARG A 40 7.38 -7.70 -5.24
CA ARG A 40 8.07 -6.94 -6.29
C ARG A 40 7.64 -5.47 -6.29
N GLU A 41 6.33 -5.23 -6.29
CA GLU A 41 5.78 -3.87 -6.29
C GLU A 41 6.19 -3.10 -5.03
N LEU A 42 6.15 -3.75 -3.87
CA LEU A 42 6.62 -3.13 -2.63
C LEU A 42 8.06 -2.66 -2.77
N HIS A 43 8.93 -3.54 -3.27
CA HIS A 43 10.35 -3.19 -3.44
C HIS A 43 10.55 -2.09 -4.47
N GLU A 44 9.89 -2.16 -5.61
CA GLU A 44 10.00 -1.14 -6.66
C GLU A 44 9.56 0.23 -6.18
N GLU A 45 8.45 0.30 -5.44
CA GLU A 45 7.85 1.57 -5.04
C GLU A 45 8.47 2.15 -3.77
N THR A 46 8.94 1.31 -2.86
CA THR A 46 9.33 1.75 -1.51
C THR A 46 10.75 1.40 -1.10
N THR A 47 11.48 0.63 -1.88
CA THR A 47 12.78 0.02 -1.59
C THR A 47 12.78 -1.03 -0.47
N LEU A 48 11.65 -1.25 0.19
CA LEU A 48 11.55 -2.23 1.27
C LEU A 48 11.63 -3.66 0.72
N VAL A 49 12.29 -4.53 1.50
CA VAL A 49 12.33 -5.97 1.26
C VAL A 49 11.56 -6.65 2.39
N ALA A 50 10.67 -7.56 2.03
CA ALA A 50 9.80 -8.21 3.00
C ALA A 50 9.51 -9.64 2.59
N GLU A 51 8.85 -10.38 3.47
CA GLU A 51 8.34 -11.71 3.21
C GLU A 51 6.83 -11.71 3.37
N ILE A 52 6.14 -12.64 2.73
CA ILE A 52 4.70 -12.83 2.91
C ILE A 52 4.47 -13.58 4.23
N ASP A 53 3.69 -13.00 5.14
CA ASP A 53 3.19 -13.70 6.31
C ASP A 53 1.96 -14.52 5.93
N ARG A 54 0.91 -13.85 5.43
CA ARG A 54 -0.31 -14.53 5.00
C ARG A 54 -1.16 -13.64 4.08
N MET A 55 -2.03 -14.28 3.34
CA MET A 55 -3.08 -13.58 2.61
C MET A 55 -4.17 -13.18 3.61
N LEU A 56 -4.60 -11.93 3.57
CA LEU A 56 -5.59 -11.39 4.48
C LEU A 56 -7.00 -11.49 3.89
N TRP A 57 -7.21 -10.92 2.72
CA TRP A 57 -8.49 -10.95 2.03
C TRP A 57 -8.31 -10.60 0.55
N THR A 58 -9.35 -10.87 -0.22
CA THR A 58 -9.44 -10.44 -1.61
C THR A 58 -10.55 -9.42 -1.76
N GLY A 59 -10.47 -8.62 -2.79
CA GLY A 59 -11.45 -7.59 -3.08
C GLY A 59 -11.26 -7.04 -4.48
N ARG A 60 -11.67 -5.81 -4.69
CA ARG A 60 -11.51 -5.13 -5.97
C ARG A 60 -10.97 -3.73 -5.75
N HIS A 61 -10.11 -3.31 -6.67
CA HIS A 61 -9.56 -1.96 -6.71
C HIS A 61 -9.70 -1.46 -8.15
N ASN A 62 -10.48 -0.40 -8.35
CA ASN A 62 -10.76 0.16 -9.69
C ASN A 62 -11.25 -0.93 -10.66
N ASP A 63 -12.23 -1.74 -10.22
CA ASP A 63 -12.83 -2.84 -10.98
C ASP A 63 -11.89 -3.99 -11.32
N ARG A 64 -10.72 -4.05 -10.73
CA ARG A 64 -9.78 -5.15 -10.92
C ARG A 64 -9.69 -5.99 -9.64
N PRO A 65 -9.51 -7.32 -9.77
CA PRO A 65 -9.26 -8.14 -8.59
C PRO A 65 -8.04 -7.64 -7.83
N ALA A 66 -8.15 -7.61 -6.51
CA ALA A 66 -7.06 -7.20 -5.62
C ALA A 66 -6.90 -8.24 -4.52
N THR A 67 -5.66 -8.61 -4.24
CA THR A 67 -5.32 -9.54 -3.16
C THR A 67 -4.43 -8.80 -2.17
N TYR A 68 -4.79 -8.89 -0.90
CA TYR A 68 -4.08 -8.19 0.17
C TYR A 68 -3.31 -9.18 1.03
N PHE A 69 -2.02 -8.93 1.17
CA PHE A 69 -1.11 -9.77 1.96
C PHE A 69 -0.57 -8.98 3.14
N LEU A 70 -0.45 -9.65 4.28
CA LEU A 70 0.33 -9.11 5.39
C LEU A 70 1.79 -9.48 5.17
N MET A 71 2.65 -8.47 5.22
CA MET A 71 4.09 -8.64 5.09
C MET A 71 4.74 -8.80 6.46
N THR A 72 5.85 -9.51 6.50
CA THR A 72 6.65 -9.70 7.71
C THR A 72 8.14 -9.61 7.36
N ALA A 73 9.01 -9.63 8.37
CA ALA A 73 10.46 -9.54 8.19
C ALA A 73 10.87 -8.35 7.31
N VAL A 74 10.20 -7.21 7.50
CA VAL A 74 10.41 -6.01 6.67
C VAL A 74 11.77 -5.41 7.00
N ARG A 75 12.57 -5.15 5.95
CA ARG A 75 13.91 -4.58 6.06
C ARG A 75 14.06 -3.36 5.17
N GLY A 76 14.89 -2.42 5.60
CA GLY A 76 15.19 -1.20 4.89
C GLY A 76 14.38 -0.02 5.41
N GLN A 77 14.56 1.11 4.75
CA GLN A 77 13.79 2.32 5.01
C GLN A 77 12.85 2.58 3.84
N ALA A 78 11.61 2.94 4.14
CA ALA A 78 10.64 3.28 3.11
C ALA A 78 11.07 4.56 2.39
N ARG A 79 11.28 4.46 1.09
CA ARG A 79 11.61 5.58 0.21
C ARG A 79 10.85 5.45 -1.08
N LEU A 80 10.25 6.53 -1.53
CA LEU A 80 9.60 6.53 -2.83
C LEU A 80 10.64 6.23 -3.92
N SER A 81 10.35 5.25 -4.78
CA SER A 81 11.27 4.83 -5.84
C SER A 81 10.51 4.31 -7.06
N GLY A 82 11.25 3.95 -8.10
CA GLY A 82 10.69 3.40 -9.33
C GLY A 82 9.96 4.44 -10.18
N PRO A 83 9.00 4.00 -11.01
CA PRO A 83 8.25 4.91 -11.89
C PRO A 83 7.53 6.03 -11.16
N GLU A 84 7.04 5.79 -9.95
CA GLU A 84 6.33 6.77 -9.14
C GLU A 84 7.26 7.92 -8.74
N ALA A 85 8.49 7.62 -8.33
CA ALA A 85 9.47 8.65 -7.98
C ALA A 85 9.84 9.48 -9.22
N ALA A 86 10.02 8.81 -10.36
CA ALA A 86 10.37 9.48 -11.62
C ALA A 86 9.23 10.35 -12.15
N ALA A 87 7.97 9.97 -11.89
CA ALA A 87 6.78 10.68 -12.35
C ALA A 87 6.30 11.76 -11.39
N ASN A 88 6.95 11.93 -10.24
CA ASN A 88 6.51 12.84 -9.20
C ASN A 88 6.57 14.31 -9.65
N ARG A 89 5.41 14.98 -9.65
CA ARG A 89 5.23 16.37 -10.09
C ARG A 89 4.17 17.05 -9.23
N PRO A 90 4.10 18.40 -9.19
CA PRO A 90 3.10 19.09 -8.36
C PRO A 90 1.64 18.71 -8.62
N ASP A 91 1.28 18.43 -9.89
CA ASP A 91 -0.09 18.05 -10.28
C ASP A 91 -0.30 16.54 -10.31
N ASN A 92 0.73 15.75 -10.04
CA ASN A 92 0.68 14.29 -10.01
C ASN A 92 1.77 13.81 -9.05
N SER A 93 1.49 13.90 -7.76
CA SER A 93 2.50 13.61 -6.74
C SER A 93 2.24 12.29 -6.01
N PHE A 94 3.33 11.74 -5.50
CA PHE A 94 3.38 10.49 -4.75
C PHE A 94 4.17 10.74 -3.47
N GLU A 95 3.65 10.28 -2.34
CA GLU A 95 4.32 10.42 -1.05
C GLU A 95 4.05 9.21 -0.19
N LEU A 96 5.10 8.57 0.32
CA LEU A 96 4.95 7.49 1.28
C LEU A 96 4.66 8.05 2.66
N ARG A 97 3.73 7.41 3.37
CA ARG A 97 3.28 7.85 4.68
C ARG A 97 2.92 6.67 5.56
N TRP A 98 3.23 6.78 6.84
CA TRP A 98 2.73 5.85 7.85
C TRP A 98 1.44 6.42 8.42
N ALA A 99 0.35 5.68 8.33
CA ALA A 99 -0.98 6.16 8.71
C ALA A 99 -1.59 5.30 9.81
N THR A 100 -2.22 5.96 10.78
CA THR A 100 -3.06 5.31 11.79
C THR A 100 -4.49 5.19 11.27
N ALA A 101 -5.29 4.32 11.89
CA ALA A 101 -6.66 4.07 11.42
C ALA A 101 -7.53 5.32 11.41
N ASP A 102 -7.35 6.22 12.36
CA ASP A 102 -8.10 7.48 12.44
C ASP A 102 -7.79 8.45 11.30
N GLN A 103 -6.72 8.21 10.55
CA GLN A 103 -6.32 9.04 9.41
C GLN A 103 -6.86 8.52 8.07
N PHE A 104 -7.43 7.31 8.04
CA PHE A 104 -7.83 6.68 6.77
C PHE A 104 -8.87 7.48 5.99
N ALA A 105 -9.90 7.98 6.66
CA ALA A 105 -10.95 8.77 6.00
C ALA A 105 -10.39 10.12 5.52
N GLU A 106 -9.60 10.78 6.33
CA GLU A 106 -8.97 12.06 6.03
C GLU A 106 -8.02 11.95 4.83
N LEU A 107 -7.21 10.90 4.79
CA LEU A 107 -6.31 10.65 3.68
C LEU A 107 -7.02 10.16 2.41
N GLY A 108 -8.27 9.74 2.54
CA GLY A 108 -9.01 9.16 1.42
C GLY A 108 -8.45 7.81 1.00
N LEU A 109 -8.14 6.96 1.98
CA LEU A 109 -7.58 5.62 1.68
C LEU A 109 -8.56 4.82 0.83
N HIS A 110 -8.08 4.40 -0.33
CA HIS A 110 -8.88 3.74 -1.36
C HIS A 110 -8.38 2.31 -1.59
N PRO A 111 -9.24 1.31 -1.81
CA PRO A 111 -10.72 1.41 -1.81
C PRO A 111 -11.27 1.57 -0.39
N ALA A 112 -12.37 2.29 -0.27
CA ALA A 112 -12.93 2.64 1.04
C ALA A 112 -13.35 1.41 1.87
N ASP A 113 -13.74 0.32 1.23
CA ASP A 113 -14.21 -0.89 1.90
C ASP A 113 -13.13 -1.63 2.69
N ILE A 114 -11.85 -1.35 2.46
CA ILE A 114 -10.77 -1.98 3.25
C ILE A 114 -10.50 -1.27 4.57
N ARG A 115 -10.97 -0.03 4.73
CA ARG A 115 -10.63 0.80 5.90
C ARG A 115 -11.00 0.15 7.22
N GLY A 116 -12.19 -0.42 7.31
CA GLY A 116 -12.67 -1.09 8.52
C GLY A 116 -11.86 -2.34 8.86
N ARG A 117 -11.61 -3.18 7.87
CA ARG A 117 -10.80 -4.40 8.05
C ARG A 117 -9.37 -4.08 8.46
N LEU A 118 -8.78 -3.08 7.82
CA LEU A 118 -7.43 -2.64 8.11
C LEU A 118 -7.34 -2.03 9.51
N ALA A 119 -8.34 -1.24 9.90
CA ALA A 119 -8.41 -0.67 11.26
C ALA A 119 -8.45 -1.76 12.32
N GLN A 120 -9.23 -2.83 12.10
CA GLN A 120 -9.30 -3.98 13.00
C GLN A 120 -7.95 -4.70 13.08
N LEU A 121 -7.28 -4.87 11.96
CA LEU A 121 -5.97 -5.49 11.90
C LEU A 121 -4.94 -4.71 12.72
N LEU A 122 -4.93 -3.39 12.58
CA LEU A 122 -4.02 -2.50 13.32
C LEU A 122 -4.31 -2.54 14.82
N ALA A 123 -5.58 -2.62 15.21
CA ALA A 123 -5.95 -2.70 16.62
C ALA A 123 -5.43 -3.98 17.29
N ARG A 124 -5.32 -5.07 16.53
CA ARG A 124 -4.78 -6.35 17.03
C ARG A 124 -3.26 -6.34 17.09
N SER A 125 -2.62 -5.58 16.19
CA SER A 125 -1.16 -5.53 16.05
C SER A 125 -0.51 -4.49 16.93
N GLY A 126 -1.28 -3.48 17.30
CA GLY A 126 -0.85 -2.42 18.18
C GLY A 126 -1.15 -2.73 19.63
#